data_65beb17d7e877a60b02aec0a1d46ba20
#
_entry.id   65beb17d7e877a60b02aec0a1d46ba20
#
_cell.length_a   1.000
_cell.length_b   1.000
_cell.length_c   1.000
_cell.angle_alpha   90.00
_cell.angle_beta   90.00
_cell.angle_gamma   90.00
#
_symmetry.space_group_name_H-M   'P 1'
#
loop_
_entity.id
_entity.type
_entity.pdbx_description
1 polymer ?
#
loop_
_entity_poly.entity_id
_entity_poly.type
_entity_poly.pdbx_seq_one_letter_code
_entity_poly.pdbx_strand_id
1 'polypeptide(L)' 'MPKWEYITTPLIIHNTTAILNNWGSEGWELVQIVTGPEGGLVAYFKRPKDADA' A
#
# COMPACT_ATOMS: atom_id res chain seq x y z
N MET A 1 -8.36 14.59 15.63
CA MET A 1 -8.37 14.29 14.21
C MET A 1 -7.56 13.05 13.98
N PRO A 2 -8.04 12.18 13.13
CA PRO A 2 -7.26 10.98 12.85
C PRO A 2 -5.99 11.35 12.09
N LYS A 3 -4.97 10.62 12.34
CA LYS A 3 -3.75 10.74 11.60
C LYS A 3 -3.55 9.49 10.77
N TRP A 4 -2.83 9.63 9.68
CA TRP A 4 -2.61 8.51 8.77
C TRP A 4 -1.13 8.34 8.52
N GLU A 5 -0.72 7.11 8.33
CA GLU A 5 0.63 6.86 7.84
C GLU A 5 0.50 6.21 6.48
N TYR A 6 1.50 6.44 5.64
CA TYR A 6 1.46 6.00 4.26
C TYR A 6 2.71 5.20 3.94
N ILE A 7 2.54 4.29 2.99
CA ILE A 7 3.67 3.53 2.51
C ILE A 7 3.49 3.31 1.02
N THR A 8 4.59 3.28 0.29
CA THR A 8 4.54 2.94 -1.13
C THR A 8 5.36 1.70 -1.33
N THR A 9 4.95 0.85 -2.26
CA THR A 9 5.65 -0.38 -2.52
C THR A 9 5.51 -0.76 -3.98
N PRO A 10 6.57 -1.28 -4.60
CA PRO A 10 6.43 -1.74 -5.98
C PRO A 10 5.60 -3.00 -6.03
N LEU A 11 4.91 -3.20 -7.15
CA LEU A 11 4.12 -4.39 -7.37
C LEU A 11 4.76 -5.22 -8.44
N ILE A 12 4.86 -6.51 -8.18
CA ILE A 12 5.36 -7.44 -9.16
C ILE A 12 4.18 -8.00 -9.90
N ILE A 13 4.19 -7.82 -11.22
CA ILE A 13 3.05 -8.15 -12.02
C ILE A 13 2.52 -9.55 -11.79
N HIS A 14 3.38 -10.51 -11.59
CA HIS A 14 2.94 -11.88 -11.46
C HIS A 14 2.37 -12.19 -10.08
N ASN A 15 2.44 -11.27 -9.15
CA ASN A 15 2.09 -11.58 -7.80
C ASN A 15 1.33 -10.45 -7.13
N THR A 16 0.62 -9.69 -7.92
CA THR A 16 -0.05 -8.49 -7.44
C THR A 16 -1.02 -8.77 -6.31
N THR A 17 -1.87 -9.75 -6.49
CA THR A 17 -2.88 -10.03 -5.48
C THR A 17 -2.26 -10.43 -4.16
N ALA A 18 -1.24 -11.26 -4.21
CA ALA A 18 -0.60 -11.69 -2.97
C ALA A 18 0.04 -10.52 -2.25
N ILE A 19 0.66 -9.62 -2.99
CA ILE A 19 1.29 -8.46 -2.39
C ILE A 19 0.22 -7.57 -1.74
N LEU A 20 -0.87 -7.32 -2.44
CA LEU A 20 -1.92 -6.49 -1.88
C LEU A 20 -2.52 -7.10 -0.63
N ASN A 21 -2.76 -8.40 -0.66
CA ASN A 21 -3.33 -9.06 0.50
C ASN A 21 -2.38 -9.10 1.67
N ASN A 22 -1.10 -9.20 1.39
CA ASN A 22 -0.12 -9.23 2.44
C ASN A 22 -0.11 -7.89 3.20
N TRP A 23 -0.13 -6.78 2.47
CA TRP A 23 -0.18 -5.49 3.14
C TRP A 23 -1.52 -5.27 3.82
N GLY A 24 -2.61 -5.71 3.18
CA GLY A 24 -3.91 -5.59 3.80
C GLY A 24 -4.03 -6.33 5.12
N SER A 25 -3.36 -7.48 5.21
CA SER A 25 -3.43 -8.24 6.45
C SER A 25 -2.70 -7.52 7.59
N GLU A 26 -1.87 -6.53 7.27
CA GLU A 26 -1.21 -5.73 8.28
C GLU A 26 -2.00 -4.46 8.58
N GLY A 27 -3.20 -4.35 8.07
CA GLY A 27 -4.03 -3.19 8.34
C GLY A 27 -3.93 -2.08 7.34
N TRP A 28 -3.19 -2.28 6.26
CA TRP A 28 -3.03 -1.24 5.26
C TRP A 28 -4.18 -1.24 4.26
N GLU A 29 -4.59 -0.05 3.87
CA GLU A 29 -5.66 0.12 2.91
C GLU A 29 -5.07 0.67 1.62
N LEU A 30 -5.39 0.08 0.49
CA LEU A 30 -4.86 0.54 -0.78
C LEU A 30 -5.52 1.86 -1.15
N VAL A 31 -4.72 2.84 -1.49
CA VAL A 31 -5.22 4.13 -1.93
C VAL A 31 -5.24 4.19 -3.44
N GLN A 32 -4.14 3.85 -4.07
CA GLN A 32 -4.06 3.94 -5.52
C GLN A 32 -2.82 3.22 -6.02
N ILE A 33 -2.88 2.77 -7.25
CA ILE A 33 -1.73 2.18 -7.91
C ILE A 33 -1.38 3.11 -9.06
N VAL A 34 -0.11 3.45 -9.19
CA VAL A 34 0.35 4.33 -10.27
C VAL A 34 1.48 3.66 -11.01
N THR A 35 1.74 4.14 -12.23
CA THR A 35 2.86 3.64 -12.99
C THR A 35 4.08 4.45 -12.62
N GLY A 36 5.14 3.77 -12.23
CA GLY A 36 6.37 4.46 -11.87
C GLY A 36 7.14 4.89 -13.09
N PRO A 37 8.24 5.60 -12.86
CA PRO A 37 9.00 6.18 -13.96
C PRO A 37 9.62 5.15 -14.87
N GLU A 38 9.79 3.94 -14.41
CA GLU A 38 10.37 2.92 -15.25
C GLU A 38 9.33 1.92 -15.72
N GLY A 39 8.09 2.29 -15.66
CA GLY A 39 7.04 1.43 -16.17
C GLY A 39 6.52 0.41 -15.19
N GLY A 40 7.11 0.31 -14.04
CA GLY A 40 6.60 -0.62 -13.04
C GLY A 40 5.46 -0.01 -12.28
N LEU A 41 4.67 -0.85 -11.63
CA LEU A 41 3.56 -0.37 -10.85
C LEU A 41 3.98 -0.12 -9.40
N VAL A 42 3.45 0.95 -8.85
CA VAL A 42 3.72 1.29 -7.45
C VAL A 42 2.39 1.46 -6.75
N ALA A 43 2.22 0.80 -5.62
CA ALA A 43 0.99 0.90 -4.85
C ALA A 43 1.21 1.83 -3.68
N TYR A 44 0.19 2.64 -3.40
CA TYR A 44 0.20 3.55 -2.28
C TYR A 44 -0.83 3.04 -1.28
N PHE A 45 -0.40 2.88 -0.03
CA PHE A 45 -1.29 2.41 1.02
C PHE A 45 -1.31 3.40 2.17
N LYS A 46 -2.36 3.34 2.95
CA LYS A 46 -2.43 4.13 4.17
C LYS A 46 -3.03 3.29 5.28
N ARG A 47 -2.81 3.70 6.49
CA ARG A 47 -3.53 3.12 7.63
C ARG A 47 -3.54 4.14 8.75
N PRO A 48 -4.49 4.03 9.69
CA PRO A 48 -4.54 4.97 10.79
C PRO A 48 -3.25 4.91 11.60
N LYS A 49 -2.74 6.07 11.89
CA LYS A 49 -1.56 6.14 12.70
C LYS A 49 -1.99 6.29 14.12
N ASP A 50 -2.75 5.44 14.62
CA ASP A 50 -3.27 5.58 15.90
C ASP A 50 -2.54 4.71 16.76
N ALA A 51 -1.50 5.14 17.07
CA ALA A 51 -0.61 4.38 17.70
C ALA A 51 -1.03 3.72 18.90
N ASP A 52 -1.93 4.25 19.54
CA ASP A 52 -2.28 3.63 20.70
C ASP A 52 -3.25 2.68 20.45
N ALA A 53 -3.62 2.63 19.27
CA ALA A 53 -4.59 1.66 18.96
C ALA A 53 -4.01 0.34 19.18
#